data_1b9159fa53539d8aab6bcaf9f8e78bee
#
_entry.id   1b9159fa53539d8aab6bcaf9f8e78bee
#
_cell.length_a   1.000
_cell.length_b   1.000
_cell.length_c   1.000
_cell.angle_alpha   90.00
_cell.angle_beta   90.00
_cell.angle_gamma   90.00
#
_symmetry.space_group_name_H-M   'P 1'
#
loop_
_entity.id
_entity.type
_entity.pdbx_description
1 polymer ?
#
loop_
_entity_poly.entity_id
_entity_poly.type
_entity_poly.pdbx_seq_one_letter_code
_entity_poly.pdbx_strand_id
1 'polypeptide(L)'
;ILTKYGVDVPYYTTDGAEQQMLRLGTTDDCIMEGLNYRAVPGPAKNVLKFHEAMNPDRPFFVGELWAGRAIYWGDPFSYRKPEETSEAYREALELGAYVNFYMFAGGTNFGPMSGGVVGYSFAPRPGTPSRYIAHTTSYDEDALISEYGTPTEKYYLCRDVLDDYLGRPRRPRKAYDYKAQKILNIKLDESAELFDNLDALTELEVDGHAPKYMEDIGQDYGFLLYSSSIPSFGLELDKSLTI
;
A
#
# COMPACT_ATOMS: atom_id res chain seq x y z
N ILE A 1 22.54 13.77 -0.99
CA ILE A 1 23.17 12.42 -0.84
C ILE A 1 23.21 11.72 -2.21
N LEU A 2 22.09 11.61 -2.92
CA LEU A 2 21.99 10.87 -4.19
C LEU A 2 22.95 11.41 -5.27
N THR A 3 23.02 12.72 -5.42
CA THR A 3 23.94 13.39 -6.35
C THR A 3 25.41 13.03 -6.08
N LYS A 4 25.77 12.87 -4.80
CA LYS A 4 27.11 12.44 -4.37
C LYS A 4 27.48 11.05 -4.90
N TYR A 5 26.48 10.21 -5.15
CA TYR A 5 26.66 8.85 -5.67
C TYR A 5 26.41 8.76 -7.18
N GLY A 6 26.40 9.90 -7.89
CA GLY A 6 26.29 9.95 -9.34
C GLY A 6 24.88 9.74 -9.89
N VAL A 7 23.86 9.84 -9.05
CA VAL A 7 22.46 9.82 -9.50
C VAL A 7 22.14 11.19 -10.07
N ASP A 8 21.94 11.28 -11.38
CA ASP A 8 21.67 12.52 -12.13
C ASP A 8 20.30 12.44 -12.82
N VAL A 9 19.26 12.47 -12.00
CA VAL A 9 17.85 12.48 -12.44
C VAL A 9 17.06 13.43 -11.55
N PRO A 10 15.88 13.91 -11.99
CA PRO A 10 14.99 14.66 -11.13
C PRO A 10 14.56 13.87 -9.89
N TYR A 11 14.62 14.51 -8.73
CA TYR A 11 14.15 13.92 -7.47
C TYR A 11 12.81 14.52 -7.07
N TYR A 12 11.96 13.70 -6.47
CA TYR A 12 10.76 14.18 -5.79
C TYR A 12 10.59 13.47 -4.46
N THR A 13 9.94 14.13 -3.52
CA THR A 13 9.50 13.53 -2.25
C THR A 13 8.12 12.92 -2.42
N THR A 14 7.75 12.02 -1.53
CA THR A 14 6.42 11.40 -1.50
C THR A 14 5.81 11.66 -0.13
N ASP A 15 4.83 12.54 -0.08
CA ASP A 15 4.30 13.09 1.17
C ASP A 15 2.77 13.03 1.20
N GLY A 16 2.19 12.90 2.40
CA GLY A 16 0.76 13.11 2.57
C GLY A 16 0.37 14.57 2.27
N ALA A 17 -0.84 14.77 1.80
CA ALA A 17 -1.34 16.08 1.39
C ALA A 17 -1.73 17.02 2.55
N GLU A 18 -1.39 16.69 3.79
CA GLU A 18 -1.61 17.53 4.95
C GLU A 18 -0.45 18.52 5.14
N GLN A 19 -0.77 19.75 5.52
CA GLN A 19 0.22 20.81 5.67
C GLN A 19 1.42 20.42 6.55
N GLN A 20 1.18 19.69 7.63
CA GLN A 20 2.26 19.24 8.51
C GLN A 20 3.17 18.21 7.84
N MET A 21 2.62 17.29 7.07
CA MET A 21 3.39 16.28 6.35
C MET A 21 4.27 16.92 5.29
N LEU A 22 3.74 17.85 4.52
CA LEU A 22 4.49 18.63 3.52
C LEU A 22 5.67 19.39 4.15
N ARG A 23 5.44 20.03 5.30
CA ARG A 23 6.51 20.79 6.00
C ARG A 23 7.66 19.91 6.48
N LEU A 24 7.39 18.64 6.81
CA LEU A 24 8.38 17.73 7.36
C LEU A 24 9.04 16.87 6.29
N GLY A 25 8.33 16.59 5.19
CA GLY A 25 8.80 15.70 4.12
C GLY A 25 9.56 16.42 3.01
N THR A 26 9.21 17.66 2.71
CA THR A 26 9.84 18.44 1.63
C THR A 26 11.31 18.73 1.91
N THR A 27 12.16 18.54 0.91
CA THR A 27 13.58 18.89 0.95
C THR A 27 13.92 19.94 -0.10
N ASP A 28 14.95 20.76 0.18
CA ASP A 28 15.31 21.90 -0.69
C ASP A 28 15.89 21.44 -2.04
N ASP A 29 16.44 20.21 -2.10
CA ASP A 29 17.09 19.65 -3.29
C ASP A 29 16.14 18.83 -4.17
N CYS A 30 14.88 18.65 -3.81
CA CYS A 30 13.87 18.04 -4.68
C CYS A 30 13.26 19.07 -5.64
N ILE A 31 12.83 18.63 -6.82
CA ILE A 31 12.22 19.51 -7.83
C ILE A 31 10.69 19.62 -7.66
N MET A 32 10.06 18.66 -6.99
CA MET A 32 8.63 18.63 -6.72
C MET A 32 8.31 17.77 -5.51
N GLU A 33 7.17 18.01 -4.91
CA GLU A 33 6.57 17.13 -3.90
C GLU A 33 5.56 16.20 -4.57
N GLY A 34 5.63 14.90 -4.26
CA GLY A 34 4.59 13.93 -4.60
C GLY A 34 3.48 13.98 -3.56
N LEU A 35 2.43 14.71 -3.83
CA LEU A 35 1.29 14.92 -2.93
C LEU A 35 0.33 13.75 -3.00
N ASN A 36 0.10 13.06 -1.86
CA ASN A 36 -0.65 11.82 -1.82
C ASN A 36 -2.01 12.03 -1.14
N TYR A 37 -3.10 11.72 -1.82
CA TYR A 37 -4.44 11.82 -1.25
C TYR A 37 -5.47 10.91 -1.93
N ARG A 38 -6.63 10.78 -1.26
CA ARG A 38 -7.72 9.94 -1.74
C ARG A 38 -8.38 10.53 -2.97
N ALA A 39 -8.66 9.70 -3.97
CA ALA A 39 -9.41 10.05 -5.17
C ALA A 39 -10.91 10.20 -4.86
N VAL A 40 -11.25 11.24 -4.12
CA VAL A 40 -12.63 11.71 -3.86
C VAL A 40 -12.73 13.18 -4.23
N PRO A 41 -13.90 13.68 -4.65
CA PRO A 41 -14.07 15.10 -4.98
C PRO A 41 -13.75 16.03 -3.81
N GLY A 42 -13.08 17.14 -4.10
CA GLY A 42 -12.86 18.25 -3.17
C GLY A 42 -11.47 18.44 -2.60
N PRO A 43 -10.69 17.39 -2.23
CA PRO A 43 -9.37 17.59 -1.63
C PRO A 43 -8.37 18.36 -2.51
N ALA A 44 -8.39 18.19 -3.83
CA ALA A 44 -7.42 18.77 -4.75
C ALA A 44 -7.21 20.28 -4.56
N LYS A 45 -8.28 21.06 -4.36
CA LYS A 45 -8.22 22.52 -4.13
C LYS A 45 -7.49 22.90 -2.84
N ASN A 46 -7.69 22.12 -1.78
CA ASN A 46 -7.02 22.38 -0.50
C ASN A 46 -5.55 22.00 -0.57
N VAL A 47 -5.25 20.88 -1.24
CA VAL A 47 -3.88 20.42 -1.47
C VAL A 47 -3.10 21.44 -2.29
N LEU A 48 -3.68 21.96 -3.38
CA LEU A 48 -3.09 23.02 -4.19
C LEU A 48 -2.78 24.28 -3.35
N LYS A 49 -3.72 24.73 -2.51
CA LYS A 49 -3.48 25.90 -1.64
C LYS A 49 -2.29 25.70 -0.69
N PHE A 50 -2.13 24.50 -0.13
CA PHE A 50 -0.98 24.20 0.72
C PHE A 50 0.32 24.17 -0.08
N HIS A 51 0.29 23.58 -1.27
CA HIS A 51 1.42 23.55 -2.18
C HIS A 51 1.86 24.97 -2.58
N GLU A 52 0.94 25.80 -3.07
CA GLU A 52 1.19 27.19 -3.46
C GLU A 52 1.74 28.05 -2.29
N ALA A 53 1.25 27.81 -1.08
CA ALA A 53 1.71 28.53 0.11
C ALA A 53 3.15 28.16 0.53
N MET A 54 3.62 26.97 0.15
CA MET A 54 4.93 26.47 0.56
C MET A 54 5.96 26.51 -0.58
N ASN A 55 5.57 26.13 -1.77
CA ASN A 55 6.47 25.95 -2.90
C ASN A 55 5.82 26.41 -4.23
N PRO A 56 5.49 27.70 -4.39
CA PRO A 56 4.72 28.21 -5.53
C PRO A 56 5.41 28.01 -6.88
N ASP A 57 6.74 27.90 -6.88
CA ASP A 57 7.55 27.76 -8.09
C ASP A 57 7.74 26.30 -8.54
N ARG A 58 7.22 25.34 -7.77
CA ARG A 58 7.32 23.92 -8.10
C ARG A 58 6.06 23.40 -8.82
N PRO A 59 6.21 22.39 -9.68
CA PRO A 59 5.06 21.77 -10.33
C PRO A 59 4.07 21.17 -9.32
N PHE A 60 2.77 21.36 -9.54
CA PHE A 60 1.74 20.68 -8.77
C PHE A 60 1.67 19.21 -9.20
N PHE A 61 2.28 18.32 -8.41
CA PHE A 61 2.40 16.91 -8.71
C PHE A 61 1.68 16.04 -7.67
N VAL A 62 0.70 15.30 -8.13
CA VAL A 62 0.00 14.28 -7.34
C VAL A 62 0.74 12.97 -7.55
N GLY A 63 1.60 12.62 -6.60
CA GLY A 63 2.44 11.42 -6.64
C GLY A 63 1.64 10.14 -6.48
N GLU A 64 0.58 10.20 -5.65
CA GLU A 64 -0.33 9.09 -5.43
C GLU A 64 -1.77 9.58 -5.31
N LEU A 65 -2.54 9.46 -6.38
CA LEU A 65 -4.00 9.61 -6.31
C LEU A 65 -4.60 8.25 -6.00
N TRP A 66 -5.05 8.06 -4.75
CA TRP A 66 -5.49 6.76 -4.26
C TRP A 66 -6.89 6.40 -4.77
N ALA A 67 -6.95 5.55 -5.79
CA ALA A 67 -8.19 5.03 -6.36
C ALA A 67 -8.97 4.13 -5.39
N GLY A 68 -8.26 3.46 -4.49
CA GLY A 68 -8.80 2.59 -3.46
C GLY A 68 -7.99 2.67 -2.17
N ARG A 69 -7.81 1.54 -1.51
CA ARG A 69 -6.98 1.40 -0.32
C ARG A 69 -6.48 -0.03 -0.16
N ALA A 70 -5.38 -0.19 0.58
CA ALA A 70 -4.87 -1.48 0.99
C ALA A 70 -5.95 -2.32 1.71
N ILE A 71 -5.92 -3.63 1.48
CA ILE A 71 -6.85 -4.59 2.05
C ILE A 71 -6.13 -5.35 3.16
N TYR A 72 -6.75 -5.39 4.32
CA TYR A 72 -6.21 -6.06 5.50
C TYR A 72 -7.02 -7.30 5.88
N TRP A 73 -6.38 -8.23 6.56
CA TRP A 73 -7.05 -9.41 7.09
C TRP A 73 -8.17 -9.02 8.07
N GLY A 74 -9.36 -9.56 7.80
CA GLY A 74 -10.56 -9.30 8.59
C GLY A 74 -11.33 -8.03 8.22
N ASP A 75 -10.79 -7.19 7.33
CA ASP A 75 -11.51 -6.03 6.82
C ASP A 75 -12.42 -6.43 5.65
N PRO A 76 -13.59 -5.80 5.54
CA PRO A 76 -14.41 -5.92 4.34
C PRO A 76 -13.71 -5.24 3.15
N PHE A 77 -13.89 -5.79 1.96
CA PHE A 77 -13.49 -5.10 0.74
C PHE A 77 -14.20 -3.74 0.65
N SER A 78 -13.43 -2.70 0.42
CA SER A 78 -13.93 -1.33 0.29
C SER A 78 -13.77 -0.86 -1.15
N TYR A 79 -14.90 -0.68 -1.83
CA TYR A 79 -14.91 -0.16 -3.20
C TYR A 79 -15.35 1.31 -3.19
N ARG A 80 -14.61 2.13 -3.94
CA ARG A 80 -14.97 3.52 -4.21
C ARG A 80 -15.76 3.58 -5.51
N LYS A 81 -16.77 4.47 -5.55
CA LYS A 81 -17.53 4.65 -6.78
C LYS A 81 -16.63 5.13 -7.91
N PRO A 82 -16.73 4.54 -9.10
CA PRO A 82 -15.93 4.94 -10.26
C PRO A 82 -16.06 6.43 -10.60
N GLU A 83 -17.27 6.98 -10.43
CA GLU A 83 -17.58 8.39 -10.69
C GLU A 83 -16.83 9.32 -9.74
N GLU A 84 -16.71 8.97 -8.44
CA GLU A 84 -15.97 9.75 -7.46
C GLU A 84 -14.48 9.80 -7.83
N THR A 85 -13.90 8.67 -8.24
CA THR A 85 -12.50 8.60 -8.66
C THR A 85 -12.25 9.44 -9.93
N SER A 86 -13.13 9.33 -10.92
CA SER A 86 -12.98 10.08 -12.19
C SER A 86 -13.18 11.57 -11.99
N GLU A 87 -14.09 11.99 -11.11
CA GLU A 87 -14.30 13.41 -10.79
C GLU A 87 -13.10 14.00 -10.03
N ALA A 88 -12.56 13.28 -9.05
CA ALA A 88 -11.33 13.71 -8.36
C ALA A 88 -10.15 13.85 -9.31
N TYR A 89 -10.04 12.96 -10.31
CA TYR A 89 -9.04 13.05 -11.36
C TYR A 89 -9.25 14.28 -12.23
N ARG A 90 -10.50 14.56 -12.63
CA ARG A 90 -10.87 15.76 -13.38
C ARG A 90 -10.48 17.02 -12.62
N GLU A 91 -10.86 17.12 -11.34
CA GLU A 91 -10.50 18.27 -10.50
C GLU A 91 -8.99 18.51 -10.44
N ALA A 92 -8.19 17.45 -10.29
CA ALA A 92 -6.74 17.56 -10.26
C ALA A 92 -6.18 18.08 -11.60
N LEU A 93 -6.64 17.55 -12.73
CA LEU A 93 -6.21 17.98 -14.06
C LEU A 93 -6.60 19.44 -14.36
N GLU A 94 -7.82 19.87 -14.02
CA GLU A 94 -8.31 21.23 -14.20
C GLU A 94 -7.51 22.25 -13.36
N LEU A 95 -6.94 21.83 -12.25
CA LEU A 95 -6.03 22.62 -11.43
C LEU A 95 -4.56 22.58 -11.92
N GLY A 96 -4.29 21.93 -13.04
CA GLY A 96 -2.97 21.84 -13.65
C GLY A 96 -2.04 20.81 -13.03
N ALA A 97 -2.57 19.85 -12.28
CA ALA A 97 -1.76 18.81 -11.68
C ALA A 97 -1.21 17.81 -12.70
N TYR A 98 0.03 17.38 -12.48
CA TYR A 98 0.52 16.12 -13.01
C TYR A 98 0.06 15.01 -12.06
N VAL A 99 -0.59 13.97 -12.58
CA VAL A 99 -1.23 12.95 -11.73
C VAL A 99 -0.71 11.57 -12.03
N ASN A 100 -0.30 10.89 -10.95
CA ASN A 100 -0.02 9.46 -10.95
C ASN A 100 -1.04 8.74 -10.04
N PHE A 101 -1.64 7.67 -10.53
CA PHE A 101 -2.55 6.85 -9.72
C PHE A 101 -1.78 5.85 -8.86
N TYR A 102 -2.19 5.71 -7.62
CA TYR A 102 -1.76 4.64 -6.76
C TYR A 102 -2.98 3.92 -6.12
N MET A 103 -3.31 2.67 -6.54
CA MET A 103 -2.60 1.96 -7.61
C MET A 103 -3.34 2.16 -8.93
N PHE A 104 -2.61 2.22 -10.02
CA PHE A 104 -3.19 2.07 -11.35
C PHE A 104 -3.55 0.60 -11.62
N ALA A 105 -2.65 -0.31 -11.24
CA ALA A 105 -2.83 -1.75 -11.22
C ALA A 105 -2.02 -2.31 -10.03
N GLY A 106 -2.68 -2.91 -9.07
CA GLY A 106 -2.02 -3.36 -7.83
C GLY A 106 -1.31 -4.71 -7.96
N GLY A 107 -2.04 -5.75 -8.33
CA GLY A 107 -1.50 -7.10 -8.48
C GLY A 107 -1.60 -7.95 -7.20
N THR A 108 -0.70 -8.91 -7.07
CA THR A 108 -0.72 -9.94 -6.01
C THR A 108 0.61 -9.98 -5.26
N ASN A 109 0.56 -9.97 -3.94
CA ASN A 109 1.70 -10.29 -3.08
C ASN A 109 1.74 -11.79 -2.83
N PHE A 110 2.81 -12.47 -3.20
CA PHE A 110 2.90 -13.92 -3.07
C PHE A 110 3.52 -14.33 -1.74
N GLY A 111 2.97 -15.41 -1.14
CA GLY A 111 3.47 -16.00 0.10
C GLY A 111 3.50 -14.98 1.26
N PRO A 112 4.61 -14.93 2.02
CA PRO A 112 4.76 -14.02 3.17
C PRO A 112 5.15 -12.58 2.79
N MET A 113 5.15 -12.21 1.51
CA MET A 113 5.62 -10.90 1.03
C MET A 113 4.60 -9.77 1.20
N SER A 114 3.36 -10.06 1.58
CA SER A 114 2.34 -9.03 1.82
C SER A 114 2.67 -8.11 3.00
N GLY A 115 3.40 -8.63 4.00
CA GLY A 115 3.74 -7.86 5.20
C GLY A 115 2.54 -7.39 6.02
N GLY A 116 2.70 -6.29 6.71
CA GLY A 116 1.66 -5.67 7.51
C GLY A 116 2.02 -4.26 7.94
N VAL A 117 1.11 -3.62 8.64
CA VAL A 117 1.32 -2.29 9.23
C VAL A 117 1.09 -2.34 10.74
N VAL A 118 1.73 -1.44 11.47
CA VAL A 118 1.49 -1.25 12.89
C VAL A 118 0.64 -0.02 13.08
N GLY A 119 -0.59 -0.22 13.51
CA GLY A 119 -1.54 0.84 13.79
C GLY A 119 -2.27 1.38 12.56
N TYR A 120 -3.49 1.84 12.77
CA TYR A 120 -4.33 2.51 11.76
C TYR A 120 -4.15 4.04 11.77
N SER A 121 -3.38 4.56 12.68
CA SER A 121 -3.24 6.00 12.87
C SER A 121 -1.81 6.42 12.61
N PHE A 122 -1.63 7.36 11.70
CA PHE A 122 -0.38 8.09 11.54
C PHE A 122 0.05 8.84 12.82
N ALA A 123 -0.81 8.89 13.83
CA ALA A 123 -0.52 9.35 15.16
C ALA A 123 -1.11 8.37 16.20
N PRO A 124 -0.33 7.40 16.68
CA PRO A 124 -0.78 6.54 17.77
C PRO A 124 -1.14 7.42 18.97
N ARG A 125 -2.36 7.30 19.48
CA ARG A 125 -2.73 7.98 20.71
C ARG A 125 -1.89 7.38 21.84
N PRO A 126 -1.25 8.19 22.68
CA PRO A 126 -0.54 7.69 23.85
C PRO A 126 -1.42 6.72 24.65
N GLY A 127 -0.92 5.53 24.96
CA GLY A 127 -1.65 4.50 25.70
C GLY A 127 -2.54 3.56 24.88
N THR A 128 -2.62 3.71 23.55
CA THR A 128 -3.24 2.70 22.70
C THR A 128 -2.18 1.65 22.29
N PRO A 129 -2.44 0.35 22.50
CA PRO A 129 -1.52 -0.69 22.05
C PRO A 129 -1.37 -0.61 20.53
N SER A 130 -0.14 -0.70 20.05
CA SER A 130 0.14 -0.87 18.62
C SER A 130 -0.48 -2.17 18.18
N ARG A 131 -1.43 -2.11 17.23
CA ARG A 131 -2.01 -3.30 16.66
C ARG A 131 -1.30 -3.61 15.34
N TYR A 132 -0.72 -4.79 15.23
CA TYR A 132 -0.27 -5.32 13.96
C TYR A 132 -1.48 -5.69 13.10
N ILE A 133 -1.48 -5.28 11.85
CA ILE A 133 -2.55 -5.53 10.89
C ILE A 133 -1.91 -6.11 9.64
N ALA A 134 -2.14 -7.42 9.42
CA ALA A 134 -1.61 -8.12 8.27
C ALA A 134 -2.32 -7.69 6.98
N HIS A 135 -1.56 -7.47 5.90
CA HIS A 135 -2.11 -7.31 4.57
C HIS A 135 -2.58 -8.65 4.02
N THR A 136 -3.59 -8.63 3.15
CA THR A 136 -3.97 -9.79 2.36
C THR A 136 -2.97 -10.02 1.23
N THR A 137 -3.01 -11.19 0.58
CA THR A 137 -2.21 -11.45 -0.61
C THR A 137 -2.66 -10.61 -1.81
N SER A 138 -3.93 -10.26 -1.89
CA SER A 138 -4.44 -9.34 -2.91
C SER A 138 -3.94 -7.93 -2.68
N TYR A 139 -3.32 -7.35 -3.68
CA TYR A 139 -2.95 -5.94 -3.74
C TYR A 139 -3.75 -5.20 -4.82
N ASP A 140 -5.01 -5.60 -4.99
CA ASP A 140 -5.93 -5.01 -5.98
C ASP A 140 -6.18 -3.52 -5.68
N GLU A 141 -6.36 -3.18 -4.41
CA GLU A 141 -6.60 -1.81 -3.90
C GLU A 141 -7.72 -1.07 -4.64
N ASP A 142 -8.68 -1.80 -5.19
CA ASP A 142 -9.77 -1.21 -5.98
C ASP A 142 -9.23 -0.30 -7.11
N ALA A 143 -8.14 -0.75 -7.74
CA ALA A 143 -7.37 -0.03 -8.75
C ALA A 143 -8.15 0.14 -10.06
N LEU A 144 -7.58 0.93 -10.99
CA LEU A 144 -8.14 1.13 -12.32
C LEU A 144 -8.07 -0.15 -13.16
N ILE A 145 -7.02 -0.93 -12.99
CA ILE A 145 -6.86 -2.28 -13.56
C ILE A 145 -6.92 -3.27 -12.41
N SER A 146 -7.80 -4.27 -12.52
CA SER A 146 -7.94 -5.31 -11.51
C SER A 146 -6.69 -6.17 -11.36
N GLU A 147 -6.59 -6.89 -10.24
CA GLU A 147 -5.48 -7.80 -9.93
C GLU A 147 -5.18 -8.79 -11.07
N TYR A 148 -6.19 -9.24 -11.81
CA TYR A 148 -6.05 -10.15 -12.94
C TYR A 148 -5.97 -9.46 -14.31
N GLY A 149 -5.74 -8.14 -14.35
CA GLY A 149 -5.41 -7.40 -15.57
C GLY A 149 -6.61 -6.88 -16.37
N THR A 150 -7.83 -6.89 -15.84
CA THR A 150 -9.01 -6.37 -16.52
C THR A 150 -9.24 -4.89 -16.20
N PRO A 151 -9.40 -4.01 -17.20
CA PRO A 151 -9.81 -2.63 -16.98
C PRO A 151 -11.18 -2.57 -16.30
N THR A 152 -11.26 -1.80 -15.22
CA THR A 152 -12.49 -1.57 -14.45
C THR A 152 -13.28 -0.39 -15.02
N GLU A 153 -14.48 -0.13 -14.48
CA GLU A 153 -15.24 1.07 -14.83
C GLU A 153 -14.48 2.35 -14.50
N LYS A 154 -13.69 2.36 -13.39
CA LYS A 154 -12.81 3.49 -13.05
C LYS A 154 -11.81 3.80 -14.15
N TYR A 155 -11.20 2.77 -14.73
CA TYR A 155 -10.27 2.94 -15.84
C TYR A 155 -10.94 3.67 -17.02
N TYR A 156 -12.13 3.22 -17.40
CA TYR A 156 -12.81 3.81 -18.56
C TYR A 156 -13.25 5.25 -18.30
N LEU A 157 -13.78 5.54 -17.12
CA LEU A 157 -14.18 6.91 -16.77
C LEU A 157 -12.98 7.85 -16.66
N CYS A 158 -11.88 7.42 -16.02
CA CYS A 158 -10.66 8.23 -15.93
C CYS A 158 -10.01 8.44 -17.29
N ARG A 159 -10.01 7.42 -18.17
CA ARG A 159 -9.55 7.56 -19.56
C ARG A 159 -10.38 8.59 -20.33
N ASP A 160 -11.71 8.54 -20.18
CA ASP A 160 -12.61 9.46 -20.86
C ASP A 160 -12.41 10.91 -20.34
N VAL A 161 -12.16 11.08 -19.04
CA VAL A 161 -11.76 12.38 -18.46
C VAL A 161 -10.45 12.90 -19.07
N LEU A 162 -9.45 12.03 -19.23
CA LEU A 162 -8.18 12.42 -19.85
C LEU A 162 -8.33 12.77 -21.33
N ASP A 163 -9.14 12.00 -22.09
CA ASP A 163 -9.40 12.29 -23.50
C ASP A 163 -10.11 13.65 -23.65
N ASP A 164 -11.12 13.95 -22.80
CA ASP A 164 -11.79 15.25 -22.75
C ASP A 164 -10.83 16.41 -22.42
N TYR A 165 -9.99 16.23 -21.38
CA TYR A 165 -9.01 17.24 -20.96
C TYR A 165 -7.99 17.57 -22.05
N LEU A 166 -7.58 16.56 -22.83
CA LEU A 166 -6.63 16.73 -23.94
C LEU A 166 -7.30 17.13 -25.26
N GLY A 167 -8.62 17.35 -25.27
CA GLY A 167 -9.38 17.66 -26.50
C GLY A 167 -9.35 16.54 -27.53
N ARG A 168 -9.24 15.29 -27.10
CA ARG A 168 -9.19 14.10 -27.95
C ARG A 168 -10.55 13.42 -28.05
N PRO A 169 -10.89 12.78 -29.19
CA PRO A 169 -12.08 11.96 -29.26
C PRO A 169 -12.03 10.82 -28.25
N ARG A 170 -13.11 10.58 -27.52
CA ARG A 170 -13.21 9.44 -26.60
C ARG A 170 -13.07 8.13 -27.39
N ARG A 171 -12.20 7.28 -26.92
CA ARG A 171 -11.90 5.99 -27.53
C ARG A 171 -13.01 4.98 -27.21
N PRO A 172 -13.40 4.11 -28.13
CA PRO A 172 -14.39 3.07 -27.84
C PRO A 172 -13.88 2.15 -26.72
N ARG A 173 -14.80 1.67 -25.90
CA ARG A 173 -14.50 0.67 -24.89
C ARG A 173 -14.23 -0.67 -25.58
N LYS A 174 -13.06 -1.24 -25.32
CA LYS A 174 -12.72 -2.56 -25.82
C LYS A 174 -13.24 -3.61 -24.84
N ALA A 175 -14.03 -4.56 -25.34
CA ALA A 175 -14.37 -5.74 -24.55
C ALA A 175 -13.11 -6.58 -24.37
N TYR A 176 -12.78 -6.89 -23.12
CA TYR A 176 -11.73 -7.85 -22.77
C TYR A 176 -12.41 -9.20 -22.55
N ASP A 177 -12.11 -10.17 -23.42
CA ASP A 177 -12.57 -11.55 -23.26
C ASP A 177 -11.63 -12.28 -22.26
N TYR A 178 -11.67 -11.84 -21.01
CA TYR A 178 -10.97 -12.54 -19.94
C TYR A 178 -11.85 -13.69 -19.45
N LYS A 179 -11.39 -14.90 -19.71
CA LYS A 179 -12.04 -16.11 -19.20
C LYS A 179 -11.39 -16.51 -17.89
N ALA A 180 -12.02 -16.15 -16.77
CA ALA A 180 -11.63 -16.70 -15.47
C ALA A 180 -11.77 -18.22 -15.50
N GLN A 181 -10.69 -18.93 -15.18
CA GLN A 181 -10.72 -20.38 -15.03
C GLN A 181 -11.45 -20.74 -13.74
N LYS A 182 -12.54 -21.46 -13.83
CA LYS A 182 -13.23 -22.00 -12.68
C LYS A 182 -12.60 -23.34 -12.31
N ILE A 183 -11.88 -23.38 -11.19
CA ILE A 183 -11.33 -24.61 -10.62
C ILE A 183 -12.38 -25.18 -9.65
N LEU A 184 -12.88 -26.36 -9.95
CA LEU A 184 -13.87 -27.06 -9.13
C LEU A 184 -13.23 -28.30 -8.50
N ASN A 185 -13.71 -28.65 -7.31
CA ASN A 185 -13.36 -29.92 -6.64
C ASN A 185 -11.85 -30.09 -6.37
N ILE A 186 -11.20 -29.06 -5.81
CA ILE A 186 -9.85 -29.21 -5.29
C ILE A 186 -9.93 -30.20 -4.11
N LYS A 187 -9.27 -31.33 -4.25
CA LYS A 187 -9.10 -32.32 -3.19
C LYS A 187 -7.73 -32.11 -2.55
N LEU A 188 -7.72 -31.85 -1.24
CA LEU A 188 -6.51 -31.87 -0.44
C LEU A 188 -6.36 -33.29 0.10
N ASP A 189 -5.37 -34.01 -0.37
CA ASP A 189 -5.14 -35.45 -0.07
C ASP A 189 -3.84 -35.71 0.68
N GLU A 190 -3.06 -34.67 0.92
CA GLU A 190 -1.85 -34.69 1.74
C GLU A 190 -1.88 -33.61 2.80
N SER A 191 -1.39 -33.89 4.00
CA SER A 191 -1.19 -32.95 5.09
C SER A 191 0.08 -33.28 5.85
N ALA A 192 0.73 -32.25 6.40
CA ALA A 192 1.87 -32.38 7.27
C ALA A 192 1.72 -31.40 8.44
N GLU A 193 1.98 -31.89 9.65
CA GLU A 193 1.97 -31.04 10.84
C GLU A 193 3.20 -30.15 10.86
N LEU A 194 2.98 -28.84 11.07
CA LEU A 194 4.05 -27.84 11.03
C LEU A 194 5.16 -28.14 12.03
N PHE A 195 4.81 -28.44 13.29
CA PHE A 195 5.78 -28.65 14.36
C PHE A 195 6.56 -29.97 14.23
N ASP A 196 5.99 -30.98 13.57
CA ASP A 196 6.66 -32.25 13.31
C ASP A 196 7.69 -32.15 12.16
N ASN A 197 7.67 -31.05 11.41
CA ASN A 197 8.52 -30.82 10.25
C ASN A 197 9.46 -29.62 10.40
N LEU A 198 9.65 -29.11 11.62
CA LEU A 198 10.49 -27.92 11.85
C LEU A 198 11.91 -28.11 11.35
N ASP A 199 12.53 -29.25 11.60
CA ASP A 199 13.90 -29.55 11.16
C ASP A 199 14.09 -29.42 9.64
N ALA A 200 13.03 -29.74 8.86
CA ALA A 200 13.06 -29.62 7.41
C ALA A 200 12.77 -28.19 6.91
N LEU A 201 12.15 -27.35 7.73
CA LEU A 201 11.71 -26.00 7.39
C LEU A 201 12.64 -24.92 7.92
N THR A 202 13.45 -25.24 8.94
CA THR A 202 14.33 -24.28 9.61
C THR A 202 15.66 -24.16 8.85
N GLU A 203 15.95 -22.97 8.37
CA GLU A 203 17.22 -22.65 7.68
C GLU A 203 18.28 -22.15 8.65
N LEU A 204 17.88 -21.48 9.71
CA LEU A 204 18.77 -20.90 10.71
C LEU A 204 18.17 -21.04 12.11
N GLU A 205 18.96 -21.48 13.06
CA GLU A 205 18.63 -21.49 14.49
C GLU A 205 19.60 -20.60 15.24
N VAL A 206 19.08 -19.75 16.12
CA VAL A 206 19.88 -18.79 16.89
C VAL A 206 19.43 -18.79 18.34
N ASP A 207 20.34 -19.12 19.25
CA ASP A 207 20.14 -18.99 20.69
C ASP A 207 20.33 -17.54 21.16
N GLY A 208 19.55 -17.14 22.15
CA GLY A 208 19.65 -15.81 22.75
C GLY A 208 18.86 -15.66 24.05
N HIS A 209 19.19 -14.63 24.82
CA HIS A 209 18.46 -14.31 26.06
C HIS A 209 17.17 -13.52 25.83
N ALA A 210 16.96 -13.01 24.63
CA ALA A 210 15.78 -12.26 24.23
C ALA A 210 15.43 -12.57 22.77
N PRO A 211 14.14 -12.45 22.38
CA PRO A 211 13.72 -12.55 21.01
C PRO A 211 14.49 -11.58 20.12
N LYS A 212 14.90 -12.01 18.93
CA LYS A 212 15.57 -11.20 17.92
C LYS A 212 14.57 -10.84 16.83
N TYR A 213 14.73 -9.67 16.23
CA TYR A 213 13.98 -9.29 15.02
C TYR A 213 14.56 -10.00 13.80
N MET A 214 13.78 -10.06 12.70
CA MET A 214 14.24 -10.62 11.43
C MET A 214 15.50 -9.93 10.92
N GLU A 215 15.58 -8.63 11.03
CA GLU A 215 16.72 -7.81 10.62
C GLU A 215 18.00 -8.15 11.37
N ASP A 216 17.89 -8.52 12.66
CA ASP A 216 19.05 -8.90 13.48
C ASP A 216 19.73 -10.19 13.01
N ILE A 217 18.99 -11.04 12.29
CA ILE A 217 19.49 -12.31 11.75
C ILE A 217 19.60 -12.31 10.22
N GLY A 218 19.36 -11.16 9.58
CA GLY A 218 19.48 -10.99 8.13
C GLY A 218 18.35 -11.65 7.33
N GLN A 219 17.19 -11.84 7.95
CA GLN A 219 16.01 -12.38 7.26
C GLN A 219 15.13 -11.24 6.75
N ASP A 220 14.81 -11.25 5.45
CA ASP A 220 14.05 -10.17 4.81
C ASP A 220 12.53 -10.46 4.79
N TYR A 221 12.13 -11.73 4.79
CA TYR A 221 10.73 -12.17 4.72
C TYR A 221 10.56 -13.58 5.30
N GLY A 222 9.31 -14.01 5.47
CA GLY A 222 9.00 -15.35 5.96
C GLY A 222 8.48 -15.34 7.40
N PHE A 223 8.87 -16.33 8.19
CA PHE A 223 8.39 -16.52 9.55
C PHE A 223 9.56 -16.76 10.50
N LEU A 224 9.42 -16.28 11.74
CA LEU A 224 10.27 -16.65 12.86
C LEU A 224 9.45 -17.48 13.85
N LEU A 225 10.03 -18.57 14.35
CA LEU A 225 9.51 -19.31 15.47
C LEU A 225 10.37 -19.04 16.70
N TYR A 226 9.74 -18.52 17.74
CA TYR A 226 10.39 -18.36 19.04
C TYR A 226 9.99 -19.51 19.94
N SER A 227 10.97 -20.17 20.52
CA SER A 227 10.76 -21.23 21.51
C SER A 227 11.50 -20.90 22.81
N SER A 228 10.90 -21.24 23.95
CA SER A 228 11.53 -21.08 25.25
C SER A 228 11.04 -22.15 26.20
N SER A 229 11.93 -22.61 27.09
CA SER A 229 11.57 -23.49 28.19
C SER A 229 11.21 -22.70 29.43
N ILE A 230 10.00 -22.91 29.93
CA ILE A 230 9.53 -22.29 31.15
C ILE A 230 9.73 -23.30 32.29
N PRO A 231 10.56 -23.01 33.32
CA PRO A 231 10.70 -23.91 34.46
C PRO A 231 9.35 -24.06 35.18
N SER A 232 8.95 -25.29 35.46
CA SER A 232 7.73 -25.58 36.21
C SER A 232 7.99 -25.36 37.72
N PHE A 233 7.74 -24.17 38.22
CA PHE A 233 7.83 -23.87 39.65
C PHE A 233 6.53 -24.12 40.44
N GLY A 234 5.62 -24.92 39.92
CA GLY A 234 4.35 -25.21 40.62
C GLY A 234 3.38 -24.02 40.69
N LEU A 235 3.63 -22.97 39.95
CA LEU A 235 2.72 -21.83 39.80
C LEU A 235 1.74 -22.12 38.68
N GLU A 236 0.44 -21.86 38.93
CA GLU A 236 -0.53 -21.73 37.83
C GLU A 236 -0.13 -20.49 37.02
N LEU A 237 0.53 -20.73 35.90
CA LEU A 237 0.83 -19.66 34.95
C LEU A 237 -0.46 -19.23 34.28
N ASP A 238 -0.74 -17.96 34.33
CA ASP A 238 -1.78 -17.35 33.48
C ASP A 238 -1.40 -17.66 32.02
N LYS A 239 -2.33 -18.27 31.27
CA LYS A 239 -2.06 -18.83 29.93
C LYS A 239 -2.02 -17.76 28.83
N SER A 240 -1.94 -16.49 29.17
CA SER A 240 -1.86 -15.41 28.20
C SER A 240 -0.41 -14.92 28.05
N LEU A 241 0.22 -15.26 26.93
CA LEU A 241 1.43 -14.60 26.48
C LEU A 241 1.02 -13.45 25.53
N THR A 242 1.26 -12.21 25.93
CA THR A 242 1.12 -11.06 25.02
C THR A 242 2.51 -10.74 24.48
N ILE A 243 2.67 -10.88 23.17
CA ILE A 243 3.89 -10.49 22.42
C ILE A 243 3.70 -9.08 21.88
#